data_e8ca6fb413456938401398c0b75a80d6
#
_entry.id   e8ca6fb413456938401398c0b75a80d6
#
_cell.length_a   1.000
_cell.length_b   1.000
_cell.length_c   1.000
_cell.angle_alpha   90.00
_cell.angle_beta   90.00
_cell.angle_gamma   90.00
#
_symmetry.space_group_name_H-M   'P 1'
#
loop_
_entity.id
_entity.type
_entity.pdbx_description
1 polymer ?
#
loop_
_entity_poly.entity_id
_entity_poly.type
_entity_poly.pdbx_seq_one_letter_code
_entity_poly.pdbx_strand_id
1 'polypeptide(L)'
;MRISAGARGPSRNGGNIHVHTEIPIFRFPPTITIPDRESIPLAPLEIRDAVFQELIRISSASNYREELVTGPGGLLSRGLLEEQATRYGALPPTKRDRSTLAGILSSYVGNHFPNYAKLYSGAGVVGVPGFWQDPHAVVHIWKPRNYLMPILVIPYKDARGRIQACQIRLHARDISLGGKKYLWLASPLERRGTSSGTPIHFTFTPEELPAGETVVITEGALKADTLVSFRPKARVIATTGVSCSHDQIIEAARPYNVLIAFDADHRTNPAVCRQLARLIVQRDKDSKERRSSTATKIIVWNGPKGIDDAVRANIRLSALTVSEWYANLENEALEEVKKFWREMNFKP
;
A
#
# COMPACT_ATOMS: atom_id res chain seq x y z
N MET A 1 0.57 24.79 -30.29
CA MET A 1 -0.67 24.07 -29.98
C MET A 1 -1.23 24.70 -28.70
N ARG A 2 -2.34 25.42 -28.79
CA ARG A 2 -2.98 26.03 -27.61
C ARG A 2 -3.89 24.96 -27.00
N ILE A 3 -3.69 24.62 -25.75
CA ILE A 3 -4.58 23.73 -25.01
C ILE A 3 -5.68 24.60 -24.44
N SER A 4 -6.92 24.36 -24.84
CA SER A 4 -8.08 25.13 -24.40
C SER A 4 -8.31 24.98 -22.88
N ALA A 5 -8.66 26.08 -22.24
CA ALA A 5 -9.06 26.10 -20.83
C ALA A 5 -10.31 25.22 -20.65
N GLY A 6 -10.25 24.23 -19.78
CA GLY A 6 -11.46 23.50 -19.41
C GLY A 6 -11.32 22.00 -19.11
N ALA A 7 -10.22 21.36 -19.44
CA ALA A 7 -10.03 19.96 -19.07
C ALA A 7 -9.69 19.85 -17.58
N ARG A 8 -10.70 19.67 -16.74
CA ARG A 8 -10.54 19.31 -15.33
C ARG A 8 -10.80 17.83 -15.19
N GLY A 9 -9.81 17.07 -14.78
CA GLY A 9 -9.97 15.67 -14.46
C GLY A 9 -9.27 15.33 -13.15
N PRO A 10 -9.75 14.34 -12.39
CA PRO A 10 -9.02 13.87 -11.22
C PRO A 10 -7.70 13.25 -11.67
N SER A 11 -6.62 13.61 -11.00
CA SER A 11 -5.34 12.90 -11.16
C SER A 11 -5.49 11.47 -10.66
N ARG A 12 -4.67 10.54 -11.15
CA ARG A 12 -4.62 9.15 -10.67
C ARG A 12 -4.40 9.03 -9.15
N ASN A 13 -4.06 10.12 -8.47
CA ASN A 13 -3.75 10.19 -7.04
C ASN A 13 -4.71 11.10 -6.25
N GLY A 14 -5.92 11.38 -6.77
CA GLY A 14 -6.94 12.15 -6.05
C GLY A 14 -6.72 13.66 -5.99
N GLY A 15 -5.72 14.22 -6.70
CA GLY A 15 -5.54 15.65 -6.86
C GLY A 15 -6.28 16.19 -8.09
N ASN A 16 -6.54 17.49 -8.13
CA ASN A 16 -7.05 18.16 -9.31
C ASN A 16 -5.93 18.47 -10.30
N ILE A 17 -6.13 18.14 -11.58
CA ILE A 17 -5.24 18.57 -12.66
C ILE A 17 -5.71 19.96 -13.08
N HIS A 18 -4.87 20.98 -12.87
CA HIS A 18 -5.07 22.32 -13.41
C HIS A 18 -4.33 22.44 -14.75
N VAL A 19 -5.08 22.69 -15.81
CA VAL A 19 -4.49 23.00 -17.12
C VAL A 19 -4.38 24.52 -17.25
N HIS A 20 -3.17 25.04 -17.27
CA HIS A 20 -2.91 26.46 -17.53
C HIS A 20 -2.99 26.76 -19.03
N THR A 21 -3.72 27.77 -19.40
CA THR A 21 -4.03 28.15 -20.79
C THR A 21 -2.89 28.79 -21.57
N GLU A 22 -1.81 29.18 -20.89
CA GLU A 22 -0.67 29.81 -21.51
C GLU A 22 0.65 29.22 -20.99
N ILE A 23 0.91 27.99 -21.36
CA ILE A 23 2.26 27.45 -21.24
C ILE A 23 2.94 27.68 -22.59
N PRO A 24 4.04 28.44 -22.67
CA PRO A 24 4.85 28.43 -23.86
C PRO A 24 5.24 27.00 -24.16
N ILE A 25 5.07 26.56 -25.39
CA ILE A 25 5.51 25.24 -25.84
C ILE A 25 7.03 25.26 -25.68
N PHE A 26 7.52 24.83 -24.51
CA PHE A 26 8.87 24.34 -24.43
C PHE A 26 8.93 23.14 -25.35
N ARG A 27 9.61 23.28 -26.49
CA ARG A 27 10.09 22.10 -27.21
C ARG A 27 10.96 21.36 -26.19
N PHE A 28 10.42 20.27 -25.65
CA PHE A 28 11.25 19.34 -24.91
C PHE A 28 12.45 19.04 -25.81
N PRO A 29 13.68 19.11 -25.29
CA PRO A 29 14.82 18.65 -26.04
C PRO A 29 14.48 17.23 -26.55
N PRO A 30 14.99 16.87 -27.75
CA PRO A 30 14.69 15.61 -28.39
C PRO A 30 14.83 14.53 -27.34
N THR A 31 13.83 13.69 -27.28
CA THR A 31 13.65 12.55 -26.37
C THR A 31 14.99 12.13 -25.77
N ILE A 32 15.20 12.45 -24.49
CA ILE A 32 16.32 11.86 -23.76
C ILE A 32 16.10 10.38 -23.94
N THR A 33 16.88 9.77 -24.81
CA THR A 33 16.96 8.32 -24.95
C THR A 33 17.43 7.87 -23.58
N ILE A 34 16.47 7.41 -22.77
CA ILE A 34 16.78 6.86 -21.45
C ILE A 34 17.67 5.66 -21.78
N PRO A 35 18.96 5.69 -21.34
CA PRO A 35 19.87 4.62 -21.64
C PRO A 35 19.21 3.31 -21.24
N ASP A 36 19.38 2.30 -22.07
CA ASP A 36 18.84 0.95 -21.93
C ASP A 36 18.61 0.56 -20.46
N ARG A 37 17.36 0.72 -20.04
CA ARG A 37 16.97 0.33 -18.69
C ARG A 37 16.91 -1.17 -18.72
N GLU A 38 17.99 -1.79 -18.33
CA GLU A 38 18.03 -3.23 -18.11
C GLU A 38 16.91 -3.55 -17.09
N SER A 39 15.77 -3.98 -17.62
CA SER A 39 14.61 -4.35 -16.81
C SER A 39 14.97 -5.61 -16.03
N ILE A 40 15.03 -5.48 -14.72
CA ILE A 40 15.33 -6.60 -13.85
C ILE A 40 14.02 -7.21 -13.36
N PRO A 41 13.84 -8.53 -13.48
CA PRO A 41 12.67 -9.21 -12.93
C PRO A 41 12.64 -9.06 -11.41
N LEU A 42 11.43 -9.11 -10.86
CA LEU A 42 11.22 -9.13 -9.43
C LEU A 42 11.92 -10.35 -8.81
N ALA A 43 12.72 -10.12 -7.77
CA ALA A 43 13.40 -11.18 -7.05
C ALA A 43 12.42 -12.23 -6.50
N PRO A 44 12.80 -13.50 -6.39
CA PRO A 44 12.00 -14.53 -5.72
C PRO A 44 11.51 -14.05 -4.35
N LEU A 45 10.33 -14.49 -3.93
CA LEU A 45 9.72 -14.02 -2.69
C LEU A 45 10.58 -14.32 -1.47
N GLU A 46 11.24 -15.47 -1.43
CA GLU A 46 12.18 -15.84 -0.35
C GLU A 46 13.34 -14.85 -0.21
N ILE A 47 13.87 -14.34 -1.32
CA ILE A 47 14.93 -13.33 -1.31
C ILE A 47 14.39 -12.00 -0.80
N ARG A 48 13.22 -11.58 -1.31
CA ARG A 48 12.58 -10.33 -0.86
C ARG A 48 12.27 -10.35 0.63
N ASP A 49 11.68 -11.45 1.09
CA ASP A 49 11.36 -11.66 2.50
C ASP A 49 12.62 -11.59 3.38
N ALA A 50 13.66 -12.33 3.02
CA ALA A 50 14.92 -12.34 3.76
C ALA A 50 15.57 -10.94 3.82
N VAL A 51 15.61 -10.22 2.69
CA VAL A 51 16.17 -8.86 2.64
C VAL A 51 15.37 -7.88 3.48
N PHE A 52 14.04 -7.91 3.41
CA PHE A 52 13.20 -7.00 4.16
C PHE A 52 13.16 -7.33 5.66
N GLN A 53 13.19 -8.60 6.05
CA GLN A 53 13.33 -8.99 7.44
C GLN A 53 14.66 -8.51 8.01
N GLU A 54 15.75 -8.69 7.28
CA GLU A 54 17.07 -8.24 7.70
C GLU A 54 17.17 -6.71 7.75
N LEU A 55 16.55 -5.99 6.79
CA LEU A 55 16.44 -4.53 6.85
C LEU A 55 15.75 -4.09 8.14
N ILE A 56 14.60 -4.69 8.47
CA ILE A 56 13.85 -4.36 9.68
C ILE A 56 14.66 -4.68 10.93
N ARG A 57 15.39 -5.79 10.95
CA ARG A 57 16.25 -6.21 12.07
C ARG A 57 17.40 -5.22 12.34
N ILE A 58 18.08 -4.78 11.27
CA ILE A 58 19.24 -3.88 11.37
C ILE A 58 18.81 -2.44 11.58
N SER A 59 17.80 -2.01 10.85
CA SER A 59 17.29 -0.63 10.83
C SER A 59 15.81 -0.60 11.21
N SER A 60 15.54 -0.96 12.48
CA SER A 60 14.20 -0.92 13.05
C SER A 60 13.72 0.52 13.24
N ALA A 61 12.40 0.72 13.19
CA ALA A 61 11.77 1.98 13.58
C ALA A 61 12.12 2.37 15.03
N SER A 62 12.39 1.40 15.89
CA SER A 62 12.82 1.63 17.27
C SER A 62 14.16 2.37 17.38
N ASN A 63 15.03 2.29 16.35
CA ASN A 63 16.31 3.02 16.32
C ASN A 63 16.09 4.55 16.13
N TYR A 64 14.90 4.95 15.73
CA TYR A 64 14.44 6.33 15.50
C TYR A 64 13.19 6.60 16.33
N ARG A 65 13.29 6.29 17.63
CA ARG A 65 12.17 6.27 18.56
C ARG A 65 11.41 7.59 18.59
N GLU A 66 12.14 8.69 18.68
CA GLU A 66 11.53 10.04 18.77
C GLU A 66 10.78 10.44 17.50
N GLU A 67 11.32 10.08 16.33
CA GLU A 67 10.73 10.49 15.07
C GLU A 67 9.64 9.54 14.56
N LEU A 68 9.86 8.22 14.69
CA LEU A 68 9.00 7.22 14.05
C LEU A 68 8.05 6.51 15.02
N VAL A 69 8.35 6.51 16.33
CA VAL A 69 7.52 5.79 17.30
C VAL A 69 6.71 6.76 18.14
N THR A 70 7.34 7.64 18.91
CA THR A 70 6.65 8.53 19.88
C THR A 70 6.27 9.89 19.32
N GLY A 71 6.95 10.36 18.27
CA GLY A 71 6.75 11.68 17.68
C GLY A 71 5.43 11.86 16.95
N PRO A 72 5.13 13.08 16.49
CA PRO A 72 3.91 13.40 15.79
C PRO A 72 3.68 12.52 14.55
N GLY A 73 2.57 11.79 14.53
CA GLY A 73 2.26 10.84 13.47
C GLY A 73 3.06 9.56 13.49
N GLY A 74 3.86 9.30 14.54
CA GLY A 74 4.57 8.04 14.79
C GLY A 74 3.64 6.88 15.14
N LEU A 75 4.21 5.71 15.39
CA LEU A 75 3.46 4.46 15.58
C LEU A 75 2.51 4.51 16.79
N LEU A 76 2.94 5.10 17.92
CA LEU A 76 2.09 5.25 19.12
C LEU A 76 0.86 6.15 18.84
N SER A 77 1.05 7.22 18.07
CA SER A 77 -0.05 8.10 17.70
C SER A 77 -1.12 7.41 16.85
N ARG A 78 -0.81 6.23 16.31
CA ARG A 78 -1.71 5.37 15.53
C ARG A 78 -2.29 4.22 16.35
N GLY A 79 -1.95 4.13 17.64
CA GLY A 79 -2.47 3.10 18.53
C GLY A 79 -1.71 1.78 18.48
N LEU A 80 -0.52 1.76 17.89
CA LEU A 80 0.39 0.63 18.01
C LEU A 80 1.18 0.75 19.32
N LEU A 81 1.54 -0.38 19.89
CA LEU A 81 2.35 -0.43 21.11
C LEU A 81 3.83 -0.24 20.79
N GLU A 82 4.60 0.22 21.75
CA GLU A 82 6.03 0.49 21.54
C GLU A 82 6.82 -0.78 21.17
N GLU A 83 6.51 -1.90 21.80
CA GLU A 83 7.11 -3.19 21.46
C GLU A 83 6.81 -3.66 20.03
N GLN A 84 5.74 -3.16 19.42
CA GLN A 84 5.41 -3.47 18.03
C GLN A 84 6.27 -2.69 17.03
N ALA A 85 6.98 -1.66 17.48
CA ALA A 85 7.84 -0.85 16.61
C ALA A 85 8.96 -1.69 15.95
N THR A 86 9.39 -2.78 16.59
CA THR A 86 10.37 -3.73 16.04
C THR A 86 9.89 -4.48 14.80
N ARG A 87 8.58 -4.46 14.51
CA ARG A 87 7.97 -5.05 13.31
C ARG A 87 8.09 -4.18 12.08
N TYR A 88 8.54 -2.93 12.25
CA TYR A 88 8.66 -1.91 11.21
C TYR A 88 10.12 -1.52 11.06
N GLY A 89 10.52 -1.27 9.82
CA GLY A 89 11.85 -0.78 9.52
C GLY A 89 11.92 0.74 9.45
N ALA A 90 13.14 1.24 9.27
CA ALA A 90 13.43 2.63 8.99
C ALA A 90 14.44 2.77 7.85
N LEU A 91 14.27 3.78 7.00
CA LEU A 91 15.35 4.23 6.13
C LEU A 91 16.08 5.38 6.81
N PRO A 92 17.39 5.26 6.99
CA PRO A 92 18.21 6.32 7.57
C PRO A 92 18.15 7.61 6.77
N PRO A 93 18.18 8.79 7.41
CA PRO A 93 18.09 10.09 6.72
C PRO A 93 19.32 10.39 5.87
N THR A 94 20.53 9.94 6.28
CA THR A 94 21.76 10.28 5.57
C THR A 94 22.04 9.33 4.39
N LYS A 95 22.70 9.83 3.36
CA LYS A 95 23.12 9.02 2.22
C LYS A 95 24.13 7.94 2.66
N ARG A 96 25.06 8.30 3.55
CA ARG A 96 26.11 7.40 4.07
C ARG A 96 25.48 6.18 4.73
N ASP A 97 24.56 6.37 5.67
CA ASP A 97 23.95 5.27 6.43
C ASP A 97 23.11 4.36 5.54
N ARG A 98 22.40 4.95 4.55
CA ARG A 98 21.68 4.14 3.54
C ARG A 98 22.62 3.33 2.65
N SER A 99 23.77 3.89 2.28
CA SER A 99 24.78 3.13 1.49
C SER A 99 25.38 2.00 2.33
N THR A 100 25.67 2.26 3.60
CA THR A 100 26.12 1.23 4.54
C THR A 100 25.08 0.11 4.68
N LEU A 101 23.82 0.47 4.90
CA LEU A 101 22.71 -0.49 5.00
C LEU A 101 22.55 -1.32 3.70
N ALA A 102 22.63 -0.69 2.54
CA ALA A 102 22.57 -1.38 1.25
C ALA A 102 23.70 -2.40 1.08
N GLY A 103 24.91 -2.01 1.48
CA GLY A 103 26.09 -2.89 1.45
C GLY A 103 25.94 -4.11 2.38
N ILE A 104 25.46 -3.89 3.60
CA ILE A 104 25.21 -4.97 4.58
C ILE A 104 24.18 -5.96 4.01
N LEU A 105 23.04 -5.46 3.48
CA LEU A 105 22.00 -6.29 2.92
C LEU A 105 22.45 -7.05 1.66
N SER A 106 23.27 -6.42 0.82
CA SER A 106 23.86 -7.10 -0.34
C SER A 106 24.81 -8.23 0.10
N SER A 107 25.64 -8.00 1.10
CA SER A 107 26.52 -9.02 1.68
C SER A 107 25.72 -10.15 2.34
N TYR A 108 24.63 -9.81 3.03
CA TYR A 108 23.71 -10.79 3.63
C TYR A 108 23.17 -11.76 2.56
N VAL A 109 22.68 -11.23 1.44
CA VAL A 109 22.20 -12.09 0.33
C VAL A 109 23.34 -12.87 -0.28
N GLY A 110 24.54 -12.28 -0.43
CA GLY A 110 25.72 -12.99 -0.93
C GLY A 110 26.08 -14.22 -0.10
N ASN A 111 25.95 -14.12 1.21
CA ASN A 111 26.26 -15.19 2.16
C ASN A 111 25.17 -16.27 2.23
N HIS A 112 23.88 -15.89 2.19
CA HIS A 112 22.76 -16.81 2.41
C HIS A 112 22.16 -17.35 1.11
N PHE A 113 22.30 -16.60 0.00
CA PHE A 113 21.78 -16.93 -1.32
C PHE A 113 22.83 -16.76 -2.43
N PRO A 114 23.99 -17.45 -2.34
CA PRO A 114 25.14 -17.20 -3.22
C PRO A 114 24.83 -17.44 -4.70
N ASN A 115 23.94 -18.36 -5.01
CA ASN A 115 23.54 -18.63 -6.40
C ASN A 115 22.73 -17.45 -6.99
N TYR A 116 21.88 -16.83 -6.21
CA TYR A 116 21.16 -15.63 -6.62
C TYR A 116 22.12 -14.44 -6.79
N ALA A 117 22.99 -14.21 -5.80
CA ALA A 117 23.94 -13.11 -5.86
C ALA A 117 24.87 -13.20 -7.10
N LYS A 118 25.32 -14.40 -7.48
CA LYS A 118 26.14 -14.61 -8.68
C LYS A 118 25.48 -14.15 -9.97
N LEU A 119 24.14 -14.21 -10.10
CA LEU A 119 23.41 -13.74 -11.28
C LEU A 119 23.62 -12.23 -11.53
N TYR A 120 23.93 -11.47 -10.49
CA TYR A 120 24.06 -10.02 -10.52
C TYR A 120 25.47 -9.55 -10.10
N SER A 121 26.50 -10.34 -10.38
CA SER A 121 27.90 -10.00 -10.08
C SER A 121 28.15 -9.67 -8.59
N GLY A 122 27.49 -10.39 -7.70
CA GLY A 122 27.59 -10.20 -6.26
C GLY A 122 26.63 -9.16 -5.67
N ALA A 123 25.89 -8.43 -6.48
CA ALA A 123 24.88 -7.46 -6.01
C ALA A 123 23.55 -8.15 -5.63
N GLY A 124 23.55 -8.91 -4.56
CA GLY A 124 22.48 -9.82 -4.17
C GLY A 124 21.11 -9.22 -3.89
N VAL A 125 20.99 -7.89 -3.77
CA VAL A 125 19.70 -7.19 -3.57
C VAL A 125 19.09 -6.65 -4.87
N VAL A 126 19.72 -6.87 -6.01
CA VAL A 126 19.15 -6.51 -7.33
C VAL A 126 17.87 -7.30 -7.55
N GLY A 127 16.82 -6.66 -8.04
CA GLY A 127 15.48 -7.26 -8.17
C GLY A 127 14.63 -7.21 -6.90
N VAL A 128 15.19 -6.81 -5.76
CA VAL A 128 14.40 -6.49 -4.56
C VAL A 128 13.87 -5.06 -4.69
N PRO A 129 12.55 -4.82 -4.53
CA PRO A 129 11.99 -3.47 -4.64
C PRO A 129 12.66 -2.47 -3.72
N GLY A 130 12.94 -1.28 -4.25
CA GLY A 130 13.62 -0.21 -3.51
C GLY A 130 15.14 -0.26 -3.59
N PHE A 131 15.74 -1.33 -4.14
CA PHE A 131 17.17 -1.41 -4.39
C PHE A 131 17.47 -1.22 -5.88
N TRP A 132 18.63 -0.64 -6.16
CA TRP A 132 19.10 -0.41 -7.52
C TRP A 132 20.64 -0.36 -7.57
N GLN A 133 21.21 -0.54 -8.74
CA GLN A 133 22.64 -0.59 -8.93
C GLN A 133 23.09 0.47 -9.94
N ASP A 134 24.08 1.27 -9.56
CA ASP A 134 24.65 2.28 -10.45
C ASP A 134 25.61 1.66 -11.52
N PRO A 135 26.13 2.46 -12.48
CA PRO A 135 27.06 1.97 -13.49
C PRO A 135 28.38 1.43 -12.91
N HIS A 136 28.75 1.79 -11.69
CA HIS A 136 29.95 1.31 -11.00
C HIS A 136 29.68 0.05 -10.15
N ALA A 137 28.53 -0.59 -10.37
CA ALA A 137 28.07 -1.76 -9.62
C ALA A 137 27.85 -1.52 -8.12
N VAL A 138 27.74 -0.26 -7.69
CA VAL A 138 27.40 0.07 -6.30
C VAL A 138 25.90 -0.05 -6.09
N VAL A 139 25.51 -0.72 -5.01
CA VAL A 139 24.10 -0.89 -4.63
C VAL A 139 23.62 0.30 -3.82
N HIS A 140 22.42 0.73 -4.10
CA HIS A 140 21.75 1.84 -3.43
C HIS A 140 20.35 1.45 -2.96
N ILE A 141 19.88 2.12 -1.89
CA ILE A 141 18.47 2.12 -1.50
C ILE A 141 17.82 3.39 -2.04
N TRP A 142 16.72 3.21 -2.79
CA TRP A 142 15.92 4.32 -3.28
C TRP A 142 15.28 5.08 -2.12
N LYS A 143 15.27 6.39 -2.25
CA LYS A 143 14.46 7.27 -1.40
C LYS A 143 13.86 8.39 -2.23
N PRO A 144 12.74 8.96 -1.81
CA PRO A 144 12.22 10.18 -2.39
C PRO A 144 13.25 11.33 -2.26
N ARG A 145 13.19 12.29 -3.18
CA ARG A 145 14.05 13.50 -3.13
C ARG A 145 13.59 14.41 -1.98
N ASN A 146 14.53 15.17 -1.40
CA ASN A 146 14.29 16.25 -0.44
C ASN A 146 13.71 15.82 0.92
N TYR A 147 13.88 14.57 1.35
CA TYR A 147 13.51 14.15 2.69
C TYR A 147 14.70 14.17 3.63
N LEU A 148 14.50 14.80 4.79
CA LEU A 148 15.54 15.07 5.79
C LEU A 148 15.42 14.16 7.03
N MET A 149 14.23 13.60 7.25
CA MET A 149 13.93 12.80 8.42
C MET A 149 14.04 11.29 8.11
N PRO A 150 14.18 10.43 9.12
CA PRO A 150 14.06 8.99 8.93
C PRO A 150 12.66 8.64 8.38
N ILE A 151 12.60 7.60 7.57
CA ILE A 151 11.38 7.20 6.85
C ILE A 151 10.93 5.85 7.40
N LEU A 152 9.68 5.75 7.85
CA LEU A 152 9.09 4.49 8.32
C LEU A 152 8.93 3.51 7.16
N VAL A 153 9.41 2.27 7.33
CA VAL A 153 9.23 1.16 6.38
C VAL A 153 8.16 0.21 6.92
N ILE A 154 7.11 0.01 6.14
CA ILE A 154 5.92 -0.77 6.52
C ILE A 154 5.88 -2.02 5.66
N PRO A 155 6.07 -3.22 6.23
CA PRO A 155 6.06 -4.46 5.48
C PRO A 155 4.64 -4.84 5.01
N TYR A 156 4.54 -5.33 3.77
CA TYR A 156 3.38 -5.98 3.22
C TYR A 156 3.61 -7.48 3.18
N LYS A 157 2.89 -8.21 4.01
CA LYS A 157 3.06 -9.66 4.20
C LYS A 157 2.08 -10.45 3.34
N ASP A 158 2.55 -11.56 2.78
CA ASP A 158 1.69 -12.54 2.11
C ASP A 158 0.89 -13.38 3.12
N ALA A 159 0.11 -14.32 2.60
CA ALA A 159 -0.70 -15.25 3.36
C ALA A 159 0.11 -16.16 4.32
N ARG A 160 1.42 -16.30 4.12
CA ARG A 160 2.34 -17.06 4.99
C ARG A 160 3.21 -16.19 5.87
N GLY A 161 2.90 -14.90 5.95
CA GLY A 161 3.63 -13.94 6.77
C GLY A 161 4.95 -13.45 6.16
N ARG A 162 5.32 -13.83 4.93
CA ARG A 162 6.53 -13.42 4.24
C ARG A 162 6.37 -12.01 3.67
N ILE A 163 7.39 -11.18 3.76
CA ILE A 163 7.35 -9.80 3.29
C ILE A 163 7.53 -9.76 1.77
N GLN A 164 6.48 -9.37 1.06
CA GLN A 164 6.45 -9.30 -0.42
C GLN A 164 7.05 -8.00 -0.95
N ALA A 165 6.79 -6.91 -0.25
CA ALA A 165 7.21 -5.55 -0.55
C ALA A 165 7.06 -4.68 0.70
N CYS A 166 7.57 -3.46 0.64
CA CYS A 166 7.38 -2.49 1.72
C CYS A 166 6.80 -1.19 1.17
N GLN A 167 5.86 -0.62 1.91
CA GLN A 167 5.48 0.77 1.77
C GLN A 167 6.37 1.64 2.66
N ILE A 168 6.60 2.87 2.26
CA ILE A 168 7.24 3.86 3.13
C ILE A 168 6.25 4.96 3.49
N ARG A 169 6.33 5.39 4.74
CA ARG A 169 5.59 6.54 5.24
C ARG A 169 6.55 7.63 5.67
N LEU A 170 6.31 8.81 5.12
CA LEU A 170 7.16 9.95 5.39
C LEU A 170 6.87 10.54 6.76
N HIS A 171 7.89 11.14 7.36
CA HIS A 171 7.76 11.88 8.60
C HIS A 171 6.82 13.09 8.42
N ALA A 172 6.11 13.49 9.49
CA ALA A 172 5.13 14.57 9.45
C ALA A 172 5.72 15.90 8.92
N ARG A 173 6.97 16.19 9.28
CA ARG A 173 7.72 17.38 8.80
C ARG A 173 7.88 17.37 7.28
N ASP A 174 8.26 16.22 6.69
CA ASP A 174 8.46 16.14 5.25
C ASP A 174 7.13 16.20 4.50
N ILE A 175 6.06 15.67 5.08
CA ILE A 175 4.69 15.79 4.53
C ILE A 175 4.23 17.26 4.53
N SER A 176 4.49 18.03 5.59
CA SER A 176 4.13 19.44 5.67
C SER A 176 4.86 20.31 4.63
N LEU A 177 5.98 19.84 4.10
CA LEU A 177 6.73 20.45 3.00
C LEU A 177 6.25 19.99 1.60
N GLY A 178 5.09 19.38 1.49
CA GLY A 178 4.48 18.93 0.22
C GLY A 178 4.81 17.49 -0.18
N GLY A 179 5.43 16.71 0.71
CA GLY A 179 5.72 15.30 0.45
C GLY A 179 4.45 14.42 0.45
N LYS A 180 4.47 13.36 -0.35
CA LYS A 180 3.41 12.34 -0.34
C LYS A 180 3.51 11.52 0.95
N LYS A 181 2.39 11.32 1.63
CA LYS A 181 2.35 10.61 2.92
C LYS A 181 2.83 9.17 2.83
N TYR A 182 2.42 8.45 1.79
CA TYR A 182 2.79 7.05 1.52
C TYR A 182 3.32 6.89 0.11
N LEU A 183 4.36 6.07 -0.04
CA LEU A 183 4.93 5.64 -1.31
C LEU A 183 5.31 4.16 -1.19
N TRP A 184 5.47 3.48 -2.33
CA TRP A 184 6.13 2.19 -2.33
C TRP A 184 7.65 2.37 -2.22
N LEU A 185 8.31 1.52 -1.43
CA LEU A 185 9.74 1.33 -1.51
C LEU A 185 10.02 0.56 -2.80
N ALA A 186 10.31 1.30 -3.86
CA ALA A 186 10.45 0.76 -5.21
C ALA A 186 11.41 1.63 -6.03
N SER A 187 12.05 1.05 -7.02
CA SER A 187 13.09 1.70 -7.84
C SER A 187 12.92 1.48 -9.35
N PRO A 188 11.68 1.47 -9.91
CA PRO A 188 11.47 1.09 -11.31
C PRO A 188 12.06 2.07 -12.32
N LEU A 189 12.45 3.26 -11.89
CA LEU A 189 13.05 4.28 -12.73
C LEU A 189 14.58 4.32 -12.63
N GLU A 190 15.14 3.55 -11.72
CA GLU A 190 16.58 3.46 -11.51
C GLU A 190 17.17 2.29 -12.30
N ARG A 191 18.48 2.37 -12.60
CA ARG A 191 19.18 1.31 -13.29
C ARG A 191 19.14 0.01 -12.47
N ARG A 192 18.78 -1.11 -13.08
CA ARG A 192 18.59 -2.40 -12.42
C ARG A 192 17.66 -2.35 -11.21
N GLY A 193 16.77 -1.37 -11.17
CA GLY A 193 15.72 -1.27 -10.19
C GLY A 193 14.46 -2.01 -10.62
N THR A 194 13.55 -2.24 -9.66
CA THR A 194 12.29 -2.95 -9.93
C THR A 194 11.12 -2.32 -9.19
N SER A 195 9.91 -2.64 -9.67
CA SER A 195 8.65 -2.25 -9.04
C SER A 195 8.31 -3.17 -7.88
N SER A 196 7.63 -2.66 -6.87
CA SER A 196 7.04 -3.45 -5.78
C SER A 196 5.75 -4.18 -6.19
N GLY A 197 5.18 -3.84 -7.33
CA GLY A 197 3.80 -4.18 -7.62
C GLY A 197 2.85 -3.46 -6.65
N THR A 198 1.68 -4.02 -6.45
CA THR A 198 0.69 -3.56 -5.46
C THR A 198 0.15 -4.76 -4.68
N PRO A 199 1.01 -5.48 -3.92
CA PRO A 199 0.56 -6.65 -3.19
C PRO A 199 -0.44 -6.27 -2.11
N ILE A 200 -1.32 -7.21 -1.76
CA ILE A 200 -2.17 -7.10 -0.57
C ILE A 200 -1.40 -7.57 0.67
N HIS A 201 -1.83 -7.10 1.84
CA HIS A 201 -1.24 -7.44 3.13
C HIS A 201 -2.19 -8.31 3.95
N PHE A 202 -1.66 -9.36 4.57
CA PHE A 202 -2.38 -10.24 5.49
C PHE A 202 -1.90 -10.04 6.93
N THR A 203 -2.85 -10.01 7.86
CA THR A 203 -2.54 -10.04 9.31
C THR A 203 -2.72 -11.42 9.92
N PHE A 204 -3.04 -12.42 9.13
CA PHE A 204 -3.33 -13.79 9.54
C PHE A 204 -2.86 -14.78 8.48
N THR A 205 -2.75 -16.05 8.86
CA THR A 205 -2.44 -17.17 7.96
C THR A 205 -3.76 -17.81 7.50
N PRO A 206 -4.14 -17.70 6.21
CA PRO A 206 -5.41 -18.24 5.70
C PRO A 206 -5.62 -19.73 5.93
N GLU A 207 -4.55 -20.52 5.92
CA GLU A 207 -4.62 -21.96 6.17
C GLU A 207 -5.12 -22.31 7.59
N GLU A 208 -5.00 -21.35 8.52
CA GLU A 208 -5.48 -21.50 9.91
C GLU A 208 -6.92 -21.01 10.10
N LEU A 209 -7.54 -20.44 9.06
CA LEU A 209 -8.88 -19.86 9.12
C LEU A 209 -9.88 -20.72 8.35
N PRO A 210 -10.89 -21.33 9.02
CA PRO A 210 -11.92 -22.13 8.36
C PRO A 210 -12.70 -21.35 7.30
N ALA A 211 -13.14 -22.02 6.26
CA ALA A 211 -14.06 -21.46 5.29
C ALA A 211 -15.37 -21.00 5.96
N GLY A 212 -15.95 -19.89 5.50
CA GLY A 212 -17.14 -19.29 6.08
C GLY A 212 -16.87 -18.34 7.26
N GLU A 213 -15.66 -18.32 7.79
CA GLU A 213 -15.25 -17.31 8.76
C GLU A 213 -15.25 -15.90 8.15
N THR A 214 -15.10 -14.90 8.98
CA THR A 214 -15.21 -13.50 8.55
C THR A 214 -13.84 -12.84 8.49
N VAL A 215 -13.54 -12.20 7.35
CA VAL A 215 -12.36 -11.35 7.16
C VAL A 215 -12.76 -9.90 6.95
N VAL A 216 -11.90 -8.98 7.40
CA VAL A 216 -12.05 -7.54 7.19
C VAL A 216 -11.15 -7.12 6.05
N ILE A 217 -11.66 -6.31 5.12
CA ILE A 217 -10.87 -5.66 4.07
C ILE A 217 -10.74 -4.19 4.38
N THR A 218 -9.50 -3.66 4.44
CA THR A 218 -9.23 -2.24 4.71
C THR A 218 -8.15 -1.68 3.81
N GLU A 219 -7.90 -0.37 3.93
CA GLU A 219 -6.83 0.32 3.21
C GLU A 219 -5.59 0.48 4.08
N GLY A 220 -4.44 0.00 3.57
CA GLY A 220 -3.13 0.18 4.18
C GLY A 220 -2.78 -0.82 5.28
N ALA A 221 -1.59 -1.43 5.18
CA ALA A 221 -1.10 -2.42 6.14
C ALA A 221 -1.06 -1.87 7.57
N LEU A 222 -0.65 -0.61 7.74
CA LEU A 222 -0.57 0.02 9.07
C LEU A 222 -1.94 0.13 9.75
N LYS A 223 -3.04 0.38 9.00
CA LYS A 223 -4.41 0.35 9.54
C LYS A 223 -4.83 -1.06 9.93
N ALA A 224 -4.47 -2.04 9.12
CA ALA A 224 -4.75 -3.45 9.43
C ALA A 224 -4.06 -3.88 10.73
N ASP A 225 -2.78 -3.55 10.87
CA ASP A 225 -2.01 -3.87 12.07
C ASP A 225 -2.58 -3.16 13.31
N THR A 226 -2.99 -1.89 13.18
CA THR A 226 -3.67 -1.15 14.24
C THR A 226 -5.00 -1.81 14.62
N LEU A 227 -5.82 -2.17 13.61
CA LEU A 227 -7.09 -2.84 13.87
C LEU A 227 -6.90 -4.14 14.67
N VAL A 228 -5.91 -4.96 14.31
CA VAL A 228 -5.59 -6.20 15.04
C VAL A 228 -5.06 -5.92 16.44
N SER A 229 -4.29 -4.85 16.66
CA SER A 229 -3.86 -4.43 18.00
C SER A 229 -5.04 -4.18 18.95
N PHE A 230 -6.11 -3.55 18.46
CA PHE A 230 -7.33 -3.28 19.26
C PHE A 230 -8.34 -4.43 19.22
N ARG A 231 -8.27 -5.28 18.22
CA ARG A 231 -9.19 -6.40 17.99
C ARG A 231 -8.38 -7.66 17.59
N PRO A 232 -7.71 -8.33 18.53
CA PRO A 232 -6.78 -9.44 18.23
C PRO A 232 -7.42 -10.63 17.50
N LYS A 233 -8.75 -10.77 17.57
CA LYS A 233 -9.48 -11.78 16.80
C LYS A 233 -9.81 -11.38 15.37
N ALA A 234 -9.59 -10.10 15.00
CA ALA A 234 -9.83 -9.66 13.63
C ALA A 234 -8.83 -10.32 12.67
N ARG A 235 -9.33 -10.74 11.51
CA ARG A 235 -8.55 -11.27 10.40
C ARG A 235 -8.65 -10.25 9.28
N VAL A 236 -7.54 -9.59 8.96
CA VAL A 236 -7.56 -8.41 8.10
C VAL A 236 -6.71 -8.63 6.85
N ILE A 237 -7.30 -8.30 5.71
CA ILE A 237 -6.62 -8.16 4.42
C ILE A 237 -6.56 -6.66 4.09
N ALA A 238 -5.39 -6.12 3.82
CA ALA A 238 -5.27 -4.72 3.46
C ALA A 238 -4.77 -4.54 2.02
N THR A 239 -5.35 -3.56 1.35
CA THR A 239 -4.89 -3.04 0.05
C THR A 239 -4.22 -1.68 0.23
N THR A 240 -3.54 -1.17 -0.78
CA THR A 240 -2.89 0.16 -0.74
C THR A 240 -3.83 1.32 -1.01
N GLY A 241 -5.04 1.03 -1.43
CA GLY A 241 -6.08 2.04 -1.71
C GLY A 241 -7.30 1.40 -2.33
N VAL A 242 -8.42 2.08 -2.28
CA VAL A 242 -9.74 1.59 -2.70
C VAL A 242 -9.82 1.07 -4.14
N SER A 243 -8.94 1.54 -5.03
CA SER A 243 -8.92 1.16 -6.45
C SER A 243 -7.88 0.10 -6.80
N CYS A 244 -7.12 -0.39 -5.81
CA CYS A 244 -5.99 -1.28 -6.04
C CYS A 244 -6.33 -2.73 -5.72
N SER A 245 -5.75 -3.65 -6.51
CA SER A 245 -5.64 -5.08 -6.19
C SER A 245 -6.98 -5.80 -5.94
N HIS A 246 -8.08 -5.36 -6.58
CA HIS A 246 -9.40 -5.99 -6.39
C HIS A 246 -9.36 -7.49 -6.70
N ASP A 247 -8.69 -7.91 -7.78
CA ASP A 247 -8.60 -9.32 -8.15
C ASP A 247 -7.88 -10.15 -7.08
N GLN A 248 -6.79 -9.62 -6.51
CA GLN A 248 -6.07 -10.27 -5.41
C GLN A 248 -6.95 -10.36 -4.15
N ILE A 249 -7.71 -9.29 -3.83
CA ILE A 249 -8.64 -9.28 -2.69
C ILE A 249 -9.72 -10.34 -2.87
N ILE A 250 -10.33 -10.40 -4.06
CA ILE A 250 -11.39 -11.36 -4.36
C ILE A 250 -10.87 -12.79 -4.24
N GLU A 251 -9.71 -13.05 -4.82
CA GLU A 251 -9.07 -14.36 -4.75
C GLU A 251 -8.77 -14.76 -3.30
N ALA A 252 -8.14 -13.88 -2.53
CA ALA A 252 -7.77 -14.14 -1.14
C ALA A 252 -8.98 -14.32 -0.21
N ALA A 253 -10.08 -13.60 -0.49
CA ALA A 253 -11.27 -13.60 0.35
C ALA A 253 -12.36 -14.59 -0.11
N ARG A 254 -12.10 -15.40 -1.14
CA ARG A 254 -13.10 -16.34 -1.70
C ARG A 254 -13.79 -17.21 -0.67
N PRO A 255 -13.07 -17.90 0.24
CA PRO A 255 -13.69 -18.82 1.19
C PRO A 255 -14.38 -18.14 2.37
N TYR A 256 -14.31 -16.79 2.48
CA TYR A 256 -14.68 -16.08 3.69
C TYR A 256 -15.88 -15.14 3.47
N ASN A 257 -16.63 -14.89 4.54
CA ASN A 257 -17.49 -13.72 4.63
C ASN A 257 -16.62 -12.46 4.73
N VAL A 258 -17.05 -11.38 4.09
CA VAL A 258 -16.26 -10.16 3.98
C VAL A 258 -16.95 -8.98 4.64
N LEU A 259 -16.20 -8.25 5.46
CA LEU A 259 -16.55 -6.94 5.99
C LEU A 259 -15.63 -5.90 5.35
N ILE A 260 -16.13 -5.05 4.45
CA ILE A 260 -15.34 -4.00 3.81
C ILE A 260 -15.34 -2.77 4.72
N ALA A 261 -14.17 -2.35 5.17
CA ALA A 261 -13.93 -1.26 6.09
C ALA A 261 -12.98 -0.22 5.46
N PHE A 262 -13.39 0.35 4.34
CA PHE A 262 -12.68 1.48 3.71
C PHE A 262 -12.93 2.76 4.51
N ASP A 263 -12.17 3.82 4.23
CA ASP A 263 -12.31 5.11 4.93
C ASP A 263 -13.75 5.62 4.90
N ALA A 264 -14.21 6.30 5.94
CA ALA A 264 -15.62 6.69 6.14
C ALA A 264 -16.24 7.54 5.00
N ASP A 265 -15.39 8.13 4.14
CA ASP A 265 -15.84 8.87 2.96
C ASP A 265 -16.40 7.98 1.83
N HIS A 266 -16.43 6.64 2.02
CA HIS A 266 -17.11 5.71 1.11
C HIS A 266 -18.65 5.88 1.02
N ARG A 267 -19.24 6.84 1.74
CA ARG A 267 -20.67 7.19 1.64
C ARG A 267 -20.90 8.50 0.91
N THR A 268 -19.90 9.37 0.86
CA THR A 268 -20.00 10.77 0.42
C THR A 268 -19.11 11.10 -0.77
N ASN A 269 -17.97 10.41 -0.92
CA ASN A 269 -17.03 10.63 -2.01
C ASN A 269 -17.39 9.75 -3.21
N PRO A 270 -17.89 10.31 -4.34
CA PRO A 270 -18.34 9.52 -5.48
C PRO A 270 -17.28 8.57 -6.05
N ALA A 271 -16.01 9.01 -6.09
CA ALA A 271 -14.91 8.20 -6.62
C ALA A 271 -14.63 6.99 -5.72
N VAL A 272 -14.64 7.16 -4.40
CA VAL A 272 -14.46 6.08 -3.43
C VAL A 272 -15.65 5.12 -3.48
N CYS A 273 -16.87 5.66 -3.52
CA CYS A 273 -18.11 4.88 -3.63
C CYS A 273 -18.13 4.01 -4.89
N ARG A 274 -17.71 4.56 -6.04
CA ARG A 274 -17.59 3.81 -7.30
C ARG A 274 -16.61 2.64 -7.18
N GLN A 275 -15.45 2.82 -6.54
CA GLN A 275 -14.48 1.74 -6.39
C GLN A 275 -14.98 0.66 -5.42
N LEU A 276 -15.64 1.04 -4.35
CA LEU A 276 -16.29 0.09 -3.46
C LEU A 276 -17.40 -0.69 -4.18
N ALA A 277 -18.24 0.01 -4.92
CA ALA A 277 -19.30 -0.60 -5.76
C ALA A 277 -18.71 -1.58 -6.79
N ARG A 278 -17.56 -1.25 -7.38
CA ARG A 278 -16.83 -2.12 -8.31
C ARG A 278 -16.34 -3.41 -7.61
N LEU A 279 -15.75 -3.28 -6.44
CA LEU A 279 -15.29 -4.45 -5.66
C LEU A 279 -16.49 -5.36 -5.31
N ILE A 280 -17.62 -4.77 -4.91
CA ILE A 280 -18.86 -5.51 -4.61
C ILE A 280 -19.33 -6.30 -5.83
N VAL A 281 -19.46 -5.66 -7.01
CA VAL A 281 -19.90 -6.29 -8.24
C VAL A 281 -18.98 -7.43 -8.68
N GLN A 282 -17.67 -7.19 -8.63
CA GLN A 282 -16.68 -8.20 -9.00
C GLN A 282 -16.72 -9.41 -8.07
N ARG A 283 -16.87 -9.17 -6.75
CA ARG A 283 -16.99 -10.24 -5.76
C ARG A 283 -18.31 -11.01 -5.90
N ASP A 284 -19.43 -10.34 -6.14
CA ASP A 284 -20.72 -10.98 -6.38
C ASP A 284 -20.65 -11.90 -7.61
N LYS A 285 -20.03 -11.41 -8.69
CA LYS A 285 -19.81 -12.19 -9.91
C LYS A 285 -18.99 -13.44 -9.64
N ASP A 286 -17.81 -13.31 -8.98
CA ASP A 286 -16.95 -14.45 -8.61
C ASP A 286 -17.70 -15.44 -7.72
N SER A 287 -18.51 -14.96 -6.76
CA SER A 287 -19.31 -15.80 -5.88
C SER A 287 -20.38 -16.60 -6.62
N LYS A 288 -21.10 -15.95 -7.56
CA LYS A 288 -22.12 -16.60 -8.40
C LYS A 288 -21.51 -17.65 -9.33
N GLU A 289 -20.39 -17.36 -9.98
CA GLU A 289 -19.68 -18.28 -10.87
C GLU A 289 -19.22 -19.52 -10.11
N ARG A 290 -18.84 -19.38 -8.84
CA ARG A 290 -18.36 -20.47 -7.99
C ARG A 290 -19.43 -21.11 -7.11
N ARG A 291 -20.68 -20.61 -7.18
CA ARG A 291 -21.79 -21.04 -6.32
C ARG A 291 -21.44 -20.94 -4.83
N SER A 292 -20.74 -19.87 -4.45
CA SER A 292 -20.35 -19.59 -3.07
C SER A 292 -21.50 -18.92 -2.32
N SER A 293 -21.69 -19.27 -1.04
CA SER A 293 -22.68 -18.65 -0.14
C SER A 293 -22.08 -17.57 0.78
N THR A 294 -20.84 -17.14 0.53
CA THR A 294 -20.19 -16.15 1.38
C THR A 294 -20.80 -14.76 1.22
N ALA A 295 -21.02 -14.09 2.35
CA ALA A 295 -21.64 -12.77 2.40
C ALA A 295 -20.62 -11.64 2.26
N THR A 296 -21.10 -10.49 1.73
CA THR A 296 -20.36 -9.22 1.72
C THR A 296 -21.16 -8.17 2.49
N LYS A 297 -20.55 -7.53 3.48
CA LYS A 297 -21.12 -6.41 4.21
C LYS A 297 -20.13 -5.25 4.27
N ILE A 298 -20.62 -4.05 4.50
CA ILE A 298 -19.84 -2.83 4.58
C ILE A 298 -19.85 -2.33 6.03
N ILE A 299 -18.68 -2.10 6.60
CA ILE A 299 -18.56 -1.47 7.92
C ILE A 299 -18.70 0.03 7.78
N VAL A 300 -19.59 0.61 8.60
CA VAL A 300 -19.82 2.04 8.68
C VAL A 300 -19.68 2.53 10.12
N TRP A 301 -19.26 3.78 10.26
CA TRP A 301 -19.17 4.49 11.54
C TRP A 301 -19.28 5.98 11.33
N ASN A 302 -19.49 6.73 12.40
CA ASN A 302 -19.48 8.18 12.41
C ASN A 302 -18.24 8.70 13.15
N GLY A 303 -17.63 9.78 12.64
CA GLY A 303 -16.48 10.41 13.28
C GLY A 303 -15.18 10.29 12.46
N PRO A 304 -14.09 9.71 12.99
CA PRO A 304 -12.79 9.68 12.33
C PRO A 304 -12.86 9.04 10.94
N LYS A 305 -11.99 9.50 10.02
CA LYS A 305 -11.96 9.00 8.64
C LYS A 305 -11.55 7.53 8.57
N GLY A 306 -10.47 7.14 9.25
CA GLY A 306 -9.91 5.79 9.21
C GLY A 306 -10.54 4.86 10.23
N ILE A 307 -10.65 3.55 9.90
CA ILE A 307 -11.11 2.54 10.85
C ILE A 307 -10.15 2.37 12.03
N ASP A 308 -8.86 2.56 11.82
CA ASP A 308 -7.84 2.56 12.87
C ASP A 308 -8.12 3.62 13.94
N ASP A 309 -8.44 4.85 13.51
CA ASP A 309 -8.81 5.93 14.42
C ASP A 309 -10.17 5.67 15.10
N ALA A 310 -11.13 5.07 14.39
CA ALA A 310 -12.45 4.73 14.93
C ALA A 310 -12.36 3.68 16.05
N VAL A 311 -11.60 2.58 15.84
CA VAL A 311 -11.45 1.55 16.88
C VAL A 311 -10.65 2.05 18.07
N ARG A 312 -9.64 2.91 17.85
CA ARG A 312 -8.88 3.56 18.91
C ARG A 312 -9.75 4.46 19.76
N ALA A 313 -10.64 5.21 19.14
CA ALA A 313 -11.61 6.07 19.83
C ALA A 313 -12.82 5.30 20.40
N ASN A 314 -12.82 3.97 20.33
CA ASN A 314 -13.91 3.10 20.74
C ASN A 314 -15.27 3.48 20.12
N ILE A 315 -15.25 3.95 18.87
CA ILE A 315 -16.47 4.29 18.12
C ILE A 315 -17.23 3.01 17.78
N ARG A 316 -18.56 3.08 17.89
CA ARG A 316 -19.45 1.98 17.50
C ARG A 316 -19.37 1.76 15.98
N LEU A 317 -19.05 0.54 15.59
CA LEU A 317 -19.05 0.10 14.20
C LEU A 317 -20.36 -0.66 13.92
N SER A 318 -20.93 -0.45 12.74
CA SER A 318 -22.11 -1.17 12.25
C SER A 318 -21.79 -1.83 10.91
N ALA A 319 -22.30 -3.04 10.70
CA ALA A 319 -22.12 -3.77 9.44
C ALA A 319 -23.44 -3.75 8.65
N LEU A 320 -23.45 -3.07 7.52
CA LEU A 320 -24.59 -2.97 6.60
C LEU A 320 -24.48 -4.02 5.50
N THR A 321 -25.60 -4.55 5.08
CA THR A 321 -25.71 -5.28 3.80
C THR A 321 -25.41 -4.32 2.64
N VAL A 322 -25.16 -4.87 1.45
CA VAL A 322 -24.94 -4.07 0.24
C VAL A 322 -26.14 -3.16 -0.06
N SER A 323 -27.36 -3.69 0.09
CA SER A 323 -28.59 -2.92 -0.13
C SER A 323 -28.78 -1.80 0.90
N GLU A 324 -28.52 -2.06 2.18
CA GLU A 324 -28.57 -1.05 3.24
C GLU A 324 -27.52 0.03 3.01
N TRP A 325 -26.28 -0.34 2.66
CA TRP A 325 -25.25 0.62 2.33
C TRP A 325 -25.65 1.52 1.16
N TYR A 326 -26.18 0.92 0.08
CA TYR A 326 -26.66 1.67 -1.07
C TYR A 326 -27.76 2.67 -0.72
N ALA A 327 -28.70 2.28 0.13
CA ALA A 327 -29.78 3.14 0.60
C ALA A 327 -29.30 4.32 1.49
N ASN A 328 -28.10 4.21 2.05
CA ASN A 328 -27.48 5.23 2.91
C ASN A 328 -26.43 6.09 2.18
N LEU A 329 -26.31 5.98 0.85
CA LEU A 329 -25.44 6.85 0.06
C LEU A 329 -26.02 8.25 -0.10
N GLU A 330 -25.15 9.24 -0.14
CA GLU A 330 -25.52 10.65 -0.23
C GLU A 330 -25.40 11.17 -1.67
N ASN A 331 -26.43 11.91 -2.11
CA ASN A 331 -26.46 12.74 -3.33
C ASN A 331 -25.61 12.21 -4.53
N GLU A 332 -24.47 12.88 -4.79
CA GLU A 332 -23.58 12.55 -5.92
C GLU A 332 -23.00 11.14 -5.84
N ALA A 333 -22.73 10.64 -4.64
CA ALA A 333 -22.24 9.28 -4.44
C ALA A 333 -23.29 8.24 -4.84
N LEU A 334 -24.57 8.48 -4.49
CA LEU A 334 -25.68 7.63 -4.89
C LEU A 334 -25.84 7.60 -6.43
N GLU A 335 -25.83 8.75 -7.09
CA GLU A 335 -25.97 8.82 -8.55
C GLU A 335 -24.78 8.15 -9.27
N GLU A 336 -23.55 8.30 -8.76
CA GLU A 336 -22.38 7.64 -9.31
C GLU A 336 -22.47 6.12 -9.20
N VAL A 337 -22.85 5.58 -8.05
CA VAL A 337 -23.01 4.13 -7.84
C VAL A 337 -24.17 3.60 -8.67
N LYS A 338 -25.30 4.30 -8.70
CA LYS A 338 -26.48 3.94 -9.49
C LYS A 338 -26.18 3.89 -11.01
N LYS A 339 -25.42 4.87 -11.51
CA LYS A 339 -24.95 4.87 -12.89
C LYS A 339 -24.05 3.67 -13.16
N PHE A 340 -23.05 3.45 -12.33
CA PHE A 340 -22.09 2.35 -12.47
C PHE A 340 -22.80 0.98 -12.42
N TRP A 341 -23.72 0.76 -11.48
CA TRP A 341 -24.45 -0.51 -11.37
C TRP A 341 -25.39 -0.77 -12.56
N ARG A 342 -25.98 0.27 -13.14
CA ARG A 342 -26.74 0.13 -14.42
C ARG A 342 -25.81 -0.31 -15.56
N GLU A 343 -24.63 0.32 -15.71
CA GLU A 343 -23.62 -0.05 -16.70
C GLU A 343 -23.18 -1.52 -16.53
N MET A 344 -23.09 -2.00 -15.31
CA MET A 344 -22.69 -3.37 -14.97
C MET A 344 -23.85 -4.37 -14.91
N ASN A 345 -25.09 -3.93 -15.16
CA ASN A 345 -26.32 -4.73 -15.04
C ASN A 345 -26.45 -5.42 -13.66
N PHE A 346 -26.04 -4.72 -12.59
CA PHE A 346 -26.02 -5.21 -11.21
C PHE A 346 -27.24 -4.69 -10.43
N LYS A 347 -27.82 -5.58 -9.61
CA LYS A 347 -28.86 -5.24 -8.62
C LYS A 347 -28.38 -5.73 -7.25
N PRO A 348 -28.31 -4.84 -6.22
CA PRO A 348 -27.85 -5.17 -4.87
C PRO A 348 -28.83 -6.07 -4.12
#